data_3c2b691982921c582a7c5b167619d38b
#
_entry.id   3c2b691982921c582a7c5b167619d38b
#
_cell.length_a   1.000
_cell.length_b   1.000
_cell.length_c   1.000
_cell.angle_alpha   90.00
_cell.angle_beta   90.00
_cell.angle_gamma   90.00
#
_symmetry.space_group_name_H-M   'P 1'
#
loop_
_entity.id
_entity.type
_entity.pdbx_description
1 polymer ?
#
loop_
_entity_poly.entity_id
_entity_poly.type
_entity_poly.pdbx_seq_one_letter_code
_entity_poly.pdbx_strand_id
1 'polypeptide(L)'
;MDRRRFIKGSMAMAAVCGTSGIASLFSQAAFAADSDIADGQTQRFDFSILQSMAHDLAQTAWRGAPRPLPDTLATMTPQAYNSIQYDAEKSLWHNVENRQLDAQFFHMGMGFRRRVRMFSVDPATHLAREIHFRPELFKYNDAGVDTKQLEGQSDLGFAGFRVFKAPELARRDVVSFLGASYFRAVDDTYQYGLSARGLAIDTYTDSKEEFPDFTAFWFDTVKPGATTFTVYALLDSASITGAYKFTIHCEKNQVIMDVENHLYARKDIKQLGIAPMTSMFSCGTNERRMCDTIHPQIHDSDRLSMWRGNGEWICRPLNNPQKLQFNAYTDNNPKGFGLLQLDRDFSHYQDIMGWYNKRPSLWVEPRNKWGKGTIGLMEIPTTGETLDNIVCFWQPEKAVKAGDEFEFQYRLYWSAQPPVHCPLARVMATRTGMGGFPEGWAPGEHYPEKWARRFAVDFVGGDLKAAAPKGIEPVITLSSGEAKQIEILYIEPIDGYRIQFDWYPTSDSTDPVDMRMYLRCQGDAISETWLYQYFPPAPDKRQYVDDRVMS
;
A
#
# COMPACT_ATOMS: atom_id res chain seq x y z
N MET A 1 -31.60 1.98 15.25
CA MET A 1 -32.02 3.17 14.44
C MET A 1 -31.60 2.96 13.00
N ASP A 2 -32.49 3.22 12.05
CA ASP A 2 -32.18 3.12 10.62
C ASP A 2 -31.10 4.17 10.26
N ARG A 3 -30.13 3.82 9.38
CA ARG A 3 -29.12 4.76 8.87
C ARG A 3 -29.72 6.08 8.36
N ARG A 4 -30.92 6.01 7.80
CA ARG A 4 -31.70 7.18 7.40
C ARG A 4 -32.13 8.06 8.58
N ARG A 5 -32.37 7.46 9.76
CA ARG A 5 -32.71 8.22 10.97
C ARG A 5 -31.48 8.84 11.64
N PHE A 6 -30.31 8.18 11.55
CA PHE A 6 -29.08 8.73 12.07
C PHE A 6 -28.66 10.00 11.31
N ILE A 7 -28.65 9.94 9.97
CA ILE A 7 -28.35 11.10 9.12
C ILE A 7 -29.43 12.18 9.28
N LYS A 8 -30.72 11.79 9.44
CA LYS A 8 -31.80 12.74 9.75
C LYS A 8 -31.72 13.30 11.16
N GLY A 9 -31.22 12.53 12.12
CA GLY A 9 -31.00 12.95 13.51
C GLY A 9 -29.89 14.00 13.62
N SER A 10 -28.78 13.82 12.88
CA SER A 10 -27.69 14.80 12.80
C SER A 10 -28.14 16.11 12.11
N MET A 11 -29.04 16.02 11.12
CA MET A 11 -29.66 17.18 10.52
C MET A 11 -30.63 17.90 11.49
N ALA A 12 -31.32 17.19 12.39
CA ALA A 12 -32.23 17.78 13.35
C ALA A 12 -31.50 18.53 14.49
N MET A 13 -30.30 18.09 14.91
CA MET A 13 -29.53 18.84 15.90
C MET A 13 -28.92 20.12 15.33
N ALA A 14 -28.55 20.15 14.06
CA ALA A 14 -28.13 21.39 13.39
C ALA A 14 -29.26 22.41 13.19
N ALA A 15 -30.54 21.97 13.22
CA ALA A 15 -31.72 22.85 13.05
C ALA A 15 -32.19 23.49 14.35
N VAL A 16 -31.74 23.05 15.52
CA VAL A 16 -32.20 23.58 16.83
C VAL A 16 -31.39 24.79 17.34
N CYS A 17 -30.24 25.07 16.75
CA CYS A 17 -29.39 26.20 17.16
C CYS A 17 -29.42 27.39 16.19
N GLY A 18 -30.51 27.63 15.51
CA GLY A 18 -30.54 28.71 14.50
C GLY A 18 -31.91 29.31 14.19
N THR A 19 -32.67 29.79 15.20
CA THR A 19 -33.78 30.69 14.94
C THR A 19 -33.44 32.11 15.38
N SER A 20 -32.77 32.86 14.55
CA SER A 20 -32.94 34.31 14.42
C SER A 20 -32.46 34.75 13.06
N GLY A 21 -33.38 35.32 12.32
CA GLY A 21 -33.34 35.59 10.89
C GLY A 21 -32.12 36.34 10.39
N ILE A 22 -31.60 35.85 9.30
CA ILE A 22 -31.13 36.63 8.15
C ILE A 22 -31.31 35.71 6.93
N ALA A 23 -32.45 35.82 6.28
CA ALA A 23 -32.60 35.40 4.90
C ALA A 23 -31.92 36.49 4.05
N SER A 24 -30.66 36.31 3.72
CA SER A 24 -29.98 37.17 2.77
C SER A 24 -29.21 36.31 1.77
N LEU A 25 -29.72 36.31 0.54
CA LEU A 25 -29.00 36.32 -0.73
C LEU A 25 -27.60 35.68 -0.68
N PHE A 26 -27.55 34.35 -0.48
CA PHE A 26 -26.36 33.61 -0.84
C PHE A 26 -26.38 33.40 -2.36
N SER A 27 -25.44 34.02 -3.05
CA SER A 27 -25.33 33.92 -4.49
C SER A 27 -25.13 32.46 -4.88
N GLN A 28 -26.00 31.95 -5.72
CA GLN A 28 -25.91 30.62 -6.36
C GLN A 28 -24.66 30.46 -7.24
N ALA A 29 -23.81 31.49 -7.33
CA ALA A 29 -22.69 31.52 -8.26
C ALA A 29 -21.48 30.66 -7.84
N ALA A 30 -21.30 30.31 -6.54
CA ALA A 30 -20.15 29.54 -6.10
C ALA A 30 -20.28 28.03 -6.38
N PHE A 31 -21.50 27.50 -6.52
CA PHE A 31 -21.75 26.09 -6.89
C PHE A 31 -21.85 25.85 -8.40
N ALA A 32 -21.76 26.91 -9.22
CA ALA A 32 -22.10 26.82 -10.65
C ALA A 32 -21.13 25.94 -11.47
N ALA A 33 -19.91 25.70 -11.02
CA ALA A 33 -18.94 24.89 -11.76
C ALA A 33 -19.09 23.38 -11.56
N ASP A 34 -19.61 22.92 -10.40
CA ASP A 34 -19.81 21.50 -10.06
C ASP A 34 -21.28 21.09 -9.93
N SER A 35 -22.21 21.98 -10.22
CA SER A 35 -23.63 21.84 -9.85
C SER A 35 -24.41 20.79 -10.65
N ASP A 36 -23.88 20.35 -11.81
CA ASP A 36 -24.67 19.51 -12.72
C ASP A 36 -24.79 18.05 -12.23
N ILE A 37 -23.88 17.57 -11.39
CA ILE A 37 -23.91 16.21 -10.87
C ILE A 37 -24.27 16.11 -9.38
N ALA A 38 -24.07 17.18 -8.60
CA ALA A 38 -24.40 17.21 -7.16
C ALA A 38 -25.82 17.75 -6.95
N ASP A 39 -26.79 16.85 -6.81
CA ASP A 39 -28.22 17.13 -6.76
C ASP A 39 -28.89 16.96 -5.38
N GLY A 40 -28.10 16.55 -4.38
CA GLY A 40 -28.53 16.36 -3.01
C GLY A 40 -28.83 17.66 -2.25
N GLN A 41 -29.48 17.53 -1.11
CA GLN A 41 -29.73 18.68 -0.21
C GLN A 41 -28.41 19.23 0.32
N THR A 42 -28.29 20.55 0.41
CA THR A 42 -27.15 21.25 0.97
C THR A 42 -27.06 21.03 2.49
N GLN A 43 -25.90 20.66 2.98
CA GLN A 43 -25.62 20.47 4.40
C GLN A 43 -24.26 21.07 4.79
N ARG A 44 -24.11 21.48 6.04
CA ARG A 44 -22.80 21.92 6.53
C ARG A 44 -21.83 20.74 6.60
N PHE A 45 -20.58 21.01 6.23
CA PHE A 45 -19.50 20.03 6.29
C PHE A 45 -18.16 20.71 6.52
N ASP A 46 -17.42 20.19 7.46
CA ASP A 46 -15.98 20.36 7.63
C ASP A 46 -15.38 19.10 8.28
N PHE A 47 -14.07 19.05 8.47
CA PHE A 47 -13.43 17.86 9.03
C PHE A 47 -13.84 17.59 10.47
N SER A 48 -14.13 18.61 11.28
CA SER A 48 -14.59 18.43 12.66
C SER A 48 -15.98 17.80 12.75
N ILE A 49 -16.85 18.13 11.79
CA ILE A 49 -18.16 17.47 11.65
C ILE A 49 -17.97 15.99 11.32
N LEU A 50 -17.04 15.66 10.41
CA LEU A 50 -16.76 14.27 10.06
C LEU A 50 -16.16 13.48 11.26
N GLN A 51 -15.29 14.11 12.05
CA GLN A 51 -14.77 13.52 13.28
C GLN A 51 -15.93 13.20 14.27
N SER A 52 -16.83 14.14 14.47
CA SER A 52 -18.01 13.92 15.33
C SER A 52 -18.91 12.81 14.77
N MET A 53 -19.12 12.76 13.45
CA MET A 53 -19.88 11.67 12.81
C MET A 53 -19.24 10.30 13.04
N ALA A 54 -17.92 10.19 12.92
CA ALA A 54 -17.18 8.95 13.16
C ALA A 54 -17.24 8.54 14.62
N HIS A 55 -17.05 9.49 15.56
CA HIS A 55 -17.17 9.26 16.99
C HIS A 55 -18.57 8.76 17.38
N ASP A 56 -19.64 9.45 16.94
CA ASP A 56 -21.01 9.05 17.24
C ASP A 56 -21.36 7.69 16.61
N LEU A 57 -20.82 7.41 15.43
CA LEU A 57 -20.99 6.12 14.75
C LEU A 57 -20.35 4.98 15.57
N ALA A 58 -19.21 5.22 16.23
CA ALA A 58 -18.56 4.26 17.11
C ALA A 58 -19.42 3.87 18.32
N GLN A 59 -20.30 4.77 18.80
CA GLN A 59 -21.21 4.51 19.92
C GLN A 59 -22.40 3.64 19.53
N THR A 60 -22.58 3.32 18.26
CA THR A 60 -23.70 2.52 17.74
C THR A 60 -23.23 1.14 17.30
N ALA A 61 -24.11 0.13 17.40
CA ALA A 61 -23.81 -1.19 16.87
C ALA A 61 -23.59 -1.15 15.35
N TRP A 62 -22.55 -1.79 14.89
CA TRP A 62 -22.26 -1.90 13.45
C TRP A 62 -23.36 -2.65 12.70
N ARG A 63 -23.79 -2.08 11.57
CA ARG A 63 -24.88 -2.62 10.74
C ARG A 63 -24.44 -2.84 9.29
N GLY A 64 -23.18 -3.14 9.10
CA GLY A 64 -22.50 -3.14 7.82
C GLY A 64 -22.76 -4.32 6.90
N ALA A 65 -23.96 -4.90 6.86
CA ALA A 65 -24.29 -5.85 5.81
C ALA A 65 -24.29 -5.15 4.43
N PRO A 66 -23.67 -5.74 3.39
CA PRO A 66 -23.79 -5.23 2.04
C PRO A 66 -25.27 -5.20 1.64
N ARG A 67 -25.70 -4.15 0.92
CA ARG A 67 -27.02 -4.19 0.33
C ARG A 67 -27.09 -5.24 -0.77
N PRO A 68 -28.21 -5.98 -0.90
CA PRO A 68 -28.42 -6.78 -2.09
C PRO A 68 -28.43 -5.86 -3.32
N LEU A 69 -27.62 -6.20 -4.30
CA LEU A 69 -27.65 -5.58 -5.61
C LEU A 69 -28.71 -6.28 -6.48
N PRO A 70 -29.27 -5.61 -7.49
CA PRO A 70 -30.00 -6.29 -8.56
C PRO A 70 -29.15 -7.44 -9.12
N ASP A 71 -29.78 -8.57 -9.43
CA ASP A 71 -29.07 -9.79 -9.88
C ASP A 71 -28.18 -9.53 -11.09
N THR A 72 -28.61 -8.67 -12.01
CA THR A 72 -27.85 -8.24 -13.19
C THR A 72 -26.52 -7.59 -12.83
N LEU A 73 -26.44 -6.87 -11.72
CA LEU A 73 -25.21 -6.28 -11.22
C LEU A 73 -24.40 -7.23 -10.33
N ALA A 74 -25.09 -8.04 -9.52
CA ALA A 74 -24.47 -8.95 -8.55
C ALA A 74 -23.73 -10.12 -9.22
N THR A 75 -24.19 -10.55 -10.38
CA THR A 75 -23.67 -11.74 -11.13
C THR A 75 -22.83 -11.36 -12.35
N MET A 76 -22.46 -10.09 -12.51
CA MET A 76 -21.64 -9.63 -13.61
C MET A 76 -20.30 -10.35 -13.68
N THR A 77 -19.88 -10.69 -14.89
CA THR A 77 -18.50 -11.12 -15.15
C THR A 77 -17.54 -9.92 -15.05
N PRO A 78 -16.26 -10.15 -14.76
CA PRO A 78 -15.26 -9.07 -14.78
C PRO A 78 -15.22 -8.31 -16.11
N GLN A 79 -15.41 -9.01 -17.24
CA GLN A 79 -15.43 -8.40 -18.56
C GLN A 79 -16.64 -7.46 -18.74
N ALA A 80 -17.84 -7.90 -18.34
CA ALA A 80 -19.03 -7.07 -18.37
C ALA A 80 -18.90 -5.85 -17.44
N TYR A 81 -18.36 -6.03 -16.24
CA TYR A 81 -18.12 -4.94 -15.31
C TYR A 81 -17.13 -3.89 -15.87
N ASN A 82 -16.03 -4.34 -16.48
CA ASN A 82 -15.03 -3.46 -17.08
C ASN A 82 -15.53 -2.71 -18.32
N SER A 83 -16.62 -3.15 -18.94
CA SER A 83 -17.24 -2.43 -20.07
C SER A 83 -18.10 -1.25 -19.61
N ILE A 84 -18.47 -1.16 -18.32
CA ILE A 84 -19.14 0.02 -17.75
C ILE A 84 -18.11 1.12 -17.57
N GLN A 85 -18.31 2.24 -18.22
CA GLN A 85 -17.43 3.40 -18.14
C GLN A 85 -18.19 4.62 -17.60
N TYR A 86 -17.56 5.39 -16.71
CA TYR A 86 -18.10 6.68 -16.32
C TYR A 86 -18.05 7.65 -17.50
N ASP A 87 -19.09 8.47 -17.67
CA ASP A 87 -19.13 9.47 -18.73
C ASP A 87 -18.17 10.63 -18.38
N ALA A 88 -17.06 10.74 -19.10
CA ALA A 88 -16.03 11.74 -18.85
C ALA A 88 -16.54 13.18 -18.88
N GLU A 89 -17.60 13.47 -19.67
CA GLU A 89 -18.23 14.81 -19.72
C GLU A 89 -18.97 15.15 -18.41
N LYS A 90 -19.21 14.15 -17.56
CA LYS A 90 -19.87 14.28 -16.26
C LYS A 90 -18.92 14.10 -15.09
N SER A 91 -17.59 14.14 -15.35
CA SER A 91 -16.60 14.07 -14.28
C SER A 91 -16.78 15.22 -13.30
N LEU A 92 -16.59 14.93 -12.02
CA LEU A 92 -16.44 15.97 -11.01
C LEU A 92 -15.26 16.87 -11.41
N TRP A 93 -15.40 18.20 -11.30
CA TRP A 93 -14.46 19.23 -11.73
C TRP A 93 -14.35 19.44 -13.25
N HIS A 94 -15.20 18.78 -14.06
CA HIS A 94 -15.15 18.89 -15.53
C HIS A 94 -15.21 20.35 -16.02
N ASN A 95 -16.03 21.18 -15.38
CA ASN A 95 -16.28 22.57 -15.77
C ASN A 95 -15.30 23.58 -15.14
N VAL A 96 -14.26 23.11 -14.41
CA VAL A 96 -13.26 24.00 -13.82
C VAL A 96 -12.36 24.58 -14.92
N GLU A 97 -12.19 25.91 -14.91
CA GLU A 97 -11.29 26.60 -15.84
C GLU A 97 -9.83 26.10 -15.72
N ASN A 98 -9.14 25.93 -16.83
CA ASN A 98 -7.77 25.38 -16.86
C ASN A 98 -7.65 24.07 -16.07
N ARG A 99 -8.62 23.19 -16.25
CA ARG A 99 -8.77 21.90 -15.59
C ARG A 99 -7.51 21.04 -15.69
N GLN A 100 -6.95 20.63 -14.54
CA GLN A 100 -5.82 19.72 -14.45
C GLN A 100 -6.20 18.36 -13.88
N LEU A 101 -7.36 18.26 -13.20
CA LEU A 101 -7.86 17.06 -12.55
C LEU A 101 -9.32 16.81 -12.90
N ASP A 102 -9.68 15.54 -13.03
CA ASP A 102 -11.05 15.04 -13.14
C ASP A 102 -11.25 13.88 -12.18
N ALA A 103 -12.36 13.85 -11.43
CA ALA A 103 -12.73 12.69 -10.65
C ALA A 103 -13.95 11.98 -11.27
N GLN A 104 -13.89 10.66 -11.33
CA GLN A 104 -14.93 9.78 -11.84
C GLN A 104 -15.23 8.68 -10.82
N PHE A 105 -16.46 8.17 -10.85
CA PHE A 105 -16.93 7.20 -9.86
C PHE A 105 -17.04 5.79 -10.46
N PHE A 106 -16.75 4.78 -9.64
CA PHE A 106 -16.93 3.38 -10.03
C PHE A 106 -18.37 2.94 -9.81
N HIS A 107 -18.89 2.19 -10.76
CA HIS A 107 -20.23 1.60 -10.66
C HIS A 107 -20.25 0.48 -9.61
N MET A 108 -21.39 0.28 -8.95
CA MET A 108 -21.63 -0.90 -8.14
C MET A 108 -21.78 -2.13 -9.03
N GLY A 109 -21.29 -3.28 -8.61
CA GLY A 109 -21.45 -4.53 -9.37
C GLY A 109 -20.38 -5.55 -9.07
N MET A 110 -20.52 -6.78 -9.57
CA MET A 110 -19.60 -7.88 -9.37
C MET A 110 -19.32 -8.12 -7.87
N GLY A 111 -18.08 -8.02 -7.42
CA GLY A 111 -17.66 -8.10 -6.01
C GLY A 111 -17.86 -6.79 -5.22
N PHE A 112 -18.04 -5.65 -5.89
CA PHE A 112 -18.19 -4.34 -5.25
C PHE A 112 -19.64 -4.11 -4.85
N ARG A 113 -20.01 -4.62 -3.66
CA ARG A 113 -21.38 -4.64 -3.16
C ARG A 113 -21.63 -3.65 -2.02
N ARG A 114 -20.59 -2.94 -1.55
CA ARG A 114 -20.72 -1.94 -0.51
C ARG A 114 -20.93 -0.56 -1.12
N ARG A 115 -22.04 0.05 -0.78
CA ARG A 115 -22.37 1.40 -1.20
C ARG A 115 -21.40 2.40 -0.60
N VAL A 116 -20.83 3.23 -1.46
CA VAL A 116 -20.08 4.43 -1.08
C VAL A 116 -20.85 5.67 -1.53
N ARG A 117 -21.00 6.63 -0.62
CA ARG A 117 -21.65 7.91 -0.91
C ARG A 117 -20.61 8.95 -1.30
N MET A 118 -20.94 9.79 -2.27
CA MET A 118 -20.06 10.84 -2.77
C MET A 118 -20.69 12.20 -2.54
N PHE A 119 -19.88 13.19 -2.15
CA PHE A 119 -20.33 14.56 -1.88
C PHE A 119 -19.34 15.56 -2.48
N SER A 120 -19.85 16.60 -3.14
CA SER A 120 -19.07 17.79 -3.51
C SER A 120 -19.14 18.80 -2.37
N VAL A 121 -18.02 19.44 -2.03
CA VAL A 121 -17.89 20.42 -0.95
C VAL A 121 -17.35 21.72 -1.50
N ASP A 122 -17.97 22.83 -1.15
CA ASP A 122 -17.40 24.16 -1.33
C ASP A 122 -16.62 24.54 -0.05
N PRO A 123 -15.28 24.55 -0.09
CA PRO A 123 -14.46 24.84 1.08
C PRO A 123 -14.58 26.29 1.57
N ALA A 124 -15.07 27.22 0.74
CA ALA A 124 -15.26 28.61 1.12
C ALA A 124 -16.52 28.82 1.96
N THR A 125 -17.58 28.04 1.70
CA THR A 125 -18.85 28.14 2.41
C THR A 125 -19.06 27.02 3.43
N HIS A 126 -18.22 26.00 3.44
CA HIS A 126 -18.38 24.77 4.24
C HIS A 126 -19.72 24.08 3.99
N LEU A 127 -20.16 24.08 2.73
CA LEU A 127 -21.40 23.42 2.31
C LEU A 127 -21.08 22.21 1.43
N ALA A 128 -21.74 21.10 1.71
CA ALA A 128 -21.66 19.87 0.94
C ALA A 128 -22.99 19.52 0.30
N ARG A 129 -22.95 18.91 -0.88
CA ARG A 129 -24.11 18.34 -1.58
C ARG A 129 -23.79 16.90 -2.01
N GLU A 130 -24.73 15.99 -1.80
CA GLU A 130 -24.58 14.60 -2.24
C GLU A 130 -24.68 14.49 -3.76
N ILE A 131 -23.84 13.66 -4.33
CA ILE A 131 -23.90 13.22 -5.71
C ILE A 131 -24.63 11.88 -5.71
N HIS A 132 -25.88 11.86 -6.17
CA HIS A 132 -26.66 10.64 -6.23
C HIS A 132 -26.32 9.83 -7.48
N PHE A 133 -26.48 8.50 -7.36
CA PHE A 133 -26.36 7.63 -8.52
C PHE A 133 -27.49 7.95 -9.52
N ARG A 134 -27.09 8.04 -10.78
CA ARG A 134 -27.98 8.13 -11.96
C ARG A 134 -27.39 7.29 -13.08
N PRO A 135 -28.18 6.45 -13.79
CA PRO A 135 -27.66 5.64 -14.89
C PRO A 135 -26.94 6.45 -15.97
N GLU A 136 -27.38 7.69 -16.21
CA GLU A 136 -26.82 8.59 -17.23
C GLU A 136 -25.39 9.05 -16.92
N LEU A 137 -24.89 8.83 -15.71
CA LEU A 137 -23.48 9.08 -15.36
C LEU A 137 -22.53 8.05 -15.99
N PHE A 138 -23.08 6.96 -16.57
CA PHE A 138 -22.31 5.84 -17.09
C PHE A 138 -22.69 5.49 -18.52
N LYS A 139 -21.70 4.97 -19.28
CA LYS A 139 -21.85 4.31 -20.57
C LYS A 139 -21.74 2.81 -20.34
N TYR A 140 -22.81 2.07 -20.62
CA TYR A 140 -22.90 0.65 -20.29
C TYR A 140 -22.35 -0.27 -21.37
N ASN A 141 -22.10 0.25 -22.58
CA ASN A 141 -21.52 -0.51 -23.70
C ASN A 141 -22.06 -1.97 -23.78
N ASP A 142 -21.16 -2.96 -23.73
CA ASP A 142 -21.51 -4.39 -23.80
C ASP A 142 -21.71 -5.04 -22.40
N ALA A 143 -22.07 -4.24 -21.38
CA ALA A 143 -22.25 -4.76 -20.02
C ALA A 143 -23.48 -5.66 -19.82
N GLY A 144 -24.42 -5.67 -20.78
CA GLY A 144 -25.66 -6.44 -20.68
C GLY A 144 -26.64 -5.93 -19.59
N VAL A 145 -26.49 -4.66 -19.16
CA VAL A 145 -27.34 -4.04 -18.13
C VAL A 145 -28.53 -3.32 -18.77
N ASP A 146 -29.73 -3.65 -18.33
CA ASP A 146 -30.94 -2.88 -18.65
C ASP A 146 -31.00 -1.64 -17.74
N THR A 147 -30.64 -0.49 -18.27
CA THR A 147 -30.58 0.79 -17.52
C THR A 147 -31.93 1.22 -16.98
N LYS A 148 -33.06 0.78 -17.56
CA LYS A 148 -34.39 1.09 -17.05
C LYS A 148 -34.61 0.51 -15.66
N GLN A 149 -33.97 -0.61 -15.32
CA GLN A 149 -34.06 -1.19 -13.98
C GLN A 149 -33.29 -0.38 -12.93
N LEU A 150 -32.42 0.51 -13.36
CA LEU A 150 -31.62 1.39 -12.51
C LEU A 150 -32.23 2.79 -12.36
N GLU A 151 -33.23 3.13 -13.17
CA GLU A 151 -33.95 4.40 -13.05
C GLU A 151 -34.62 4.52 -11.68
N GLY A 152 -34.51 5.71 -11.07
CA GLY A 152 -35.05 5.98 -9.74
C GLY A 152 -34.28 5.36 -8.56
N GLN A 153 -33.19 4.61 -8.81
CA GLN A 153 -32.34 4.04 -7.77
C GLN A 153 -31.23 5.00 -7.32
N SER A 154 -31.54 6.26 -7.09
CA SER A 154 -30.59 7.30 -6.63
C SER A 154 -29.78 6.88 -5.40
N ASP A 155 -30.29 5.92 -4.63
CA ASP A 155 -29.73 5.37 -3.41
C ASP A 155 -28.77 4.18 -3.66
N LEU A 156 -28.55 3.79 -4.93
CA LEU A 156 -27.59 2.73 -5.28
C LEU A 156 -26.17 3.13 -4.84
N GLY A 157 -25.78 4.39 -5.04
CA GLY A 157 -24.45 4.91 -4.74
C GLY A 157 -23.37 4.38 -5.69
N PHE A 158 -22.14 4.44 -5.23
CA PHE A 158 -20.96 4.08 -6.03
C PHE A 158 -20.12 3.05 -5.30
N ALA A 159 -19.13 2.45 -6.01
CA ALA A 159 -18.18 1.50 -5.41
C ALA A 159 -16.88 2.17 -4.93
N GLY A 160 -16.59 3.37 -5.41
CA GLY A 160 -15.39 4.12 -5.14
C GLY A 160 -15.18 5.21 -6.19
N PHE A 161 -13.96 5.74 -6.28
CA PHE A 161 -13.63 6.79 -7.25
C PHE A 161 -12.20 6.65 -7.78
N ARG A 162 -11.93 7.33 -8.88
CA ARG A 162 -10.60 7.50 -9.46
C ARG A 162 -10.41 8.92 -9.93
N VAL A 163 -9.16 9.38 -9.97
CA VAL A 163 -8.80 10.73 -10.39
C VAL A 163 -7.84 10.65 -11.58
N PHE A 164 -8.12 11.44 -12.58
CA PHE A 164 -7.32 11.63 -13.79
C PHE A 164 -6.57 12.94 -13.72
N LYS A 165 -5.42 13.00 -14.37
CA LYS A 165 -4.57 14.19 -14.45
C LYS A 165 -4.27 14.54 -15.91
N ALA A 166 -4.27 15.85 -16.22
CA ALA A 166 -3.88 16.33 -17.53
C ALA A 166 -2.45 15.88 -17.92
N PRO A 167 -2.17 15.51 -19.18
CA PRO A 167 -3.10 15.62 -20.33
C PRO A 167 -4.06 14.42 -20.50
N GLU A 168 -3.98 13.37 -19.69
CA GLU A 168 -4.70 12.10 -19.85
C GLU A 168 -6.03 12.04 -19.09
N LEU A 169 -6.79 13.15 -19.08
CA LEU A 169 -8.00 13.35 -18.25
C LEU A 169 -9.15 12.33 -18.41
N ALA A 170 -9.09 11.43 -19.38
CA ALA A 170 -10.15 10.46 -19.59
C ALA A 170 -9.66 9.02 -19.84
N ARG A 171 -8.35 8.80 -19.83
CA ARG A 171 -7.77 7.52 -20.27
C ARG A 171 -7.00 6.79 -19.18
N ARG A 172 -6.22 7.52 -18.39
CA ARG A 172 -5.29 6.95 -17.41
C ARG A 172 -5.41 7.70 -16.10
N ASP A 173 -5.97 7.06 -15.11
CA ASP A 173 -6.08 7.59 -13.77
C ASP A 173 -4.75 7.51 -13.02
N VAL A 174 -4.55 8.41 -12.07
CA VAL A 174 -3.34 8.51 -11.23
C VAL A 174 -3.63 8.20 -9.77
N VAL A 175 -4.90 8.21 -9.35
CA VAL A 175 -5.36 7.86 -8.00
C VAL A 175 -6.63 7.03 -8.11
N SER A 176 -6.74 5.99 -7.30
CA SER A 176 -7.92 5.12 -7.26
C SER A 176 -8.22 4.68 -5.83
N PHE A 177 -9.48 4.81 -5.41
CA PHE A 177 -10.05 4.28 -4.16
C PHE A 177 -11.17 3.32 -4.52
N LEU A 178 -10.97 2.03 -4.33
CA LEU A 178 -11.95 1.01 -4.74
C LEU A 178 -11.86 -0.24 -3.85
N GLY A 179 -12.98 -0.60 -3.25
CA GLY A 179 -13.14 -1.79 -2.43
C GLY A 179 -12.60 -1.64 -1.01
N ALA A 180 -13.40 -1.96 -0.01
CA ALA A 180 -13.09 -1.77 1.41
C ALA A 180 -12.46 -0.38 1.66
N SER A 181 -11.24 -0.34 2.20
CA SER A 181 -10.49 0.91 2.37
C SER A 181 -9.20 0.96 1.55
N TYR A 182 -9.14 0.18 0.46
CA TYR A 182 -7.97 0.17 -0.43
C TYR A 182 -7.88 1.41 -1.29
N PHE A 183 -6.65 1.89 -1.47
CA PHE A 183 -6.35 2.94 -2.44
C PHE A 183 -4.96 2.78 -3.03
N ARG A 184 -4.79 3.32 -4.22
CA ARG A 184 -3.55 3.26 -5.00
C ARG A 184 -3.28 4.61 -5.64
N ALA A 185 -2.01 4.90 -5.88
CA ALA A 185 -1.62 6.01 -6.73
C ALA A 185 -0.41 5.62 -7.59
N VAL A 186 -0.19 6.41 -8.62
CA VAL A 186 0.87 6.19 -9.60
C VAL A 186 1.31 7.53 -10.19
N ASP A 187 2.57 7.61 -10.57
CA ASP A 187 3.14 8.74 -11.29
C ASP A 187 2.77 8.72 -12.80
N ASP A 188 3.41 9.55 -13.59
CA ASP A 188 3.18 9.65 -15.04
C ASP A 188 3.61 8.40 -15.83
N THR A 189 4.06 7.31 -15.18
CA THR A 189 4.24 6.00 -15.81
C THR A 189 2.91 5.27 -16.01
N TYR A 190 1.88 5.63 -15.24
CA TYR A 190 0.55 5.01 -15.23
C TYR A 190 0.58 3.49 -14.98
N GLN A 191 1.58 3.01 -14.26
CA GLN A 191 1.70 1.59 -13.89
C GLN A 191 1.40 1.42 -12.40
N TYR A 192 0.24 0.87 -12.09
CA TYR A 192 -0.12 0.51 -10.74
C TYR A 192 0.69 -0.70 -10.24
N GLY A 193 1.09 -0.66 -8.99
CA GLY A 193 1.71 -1.75 -8.26
C GLY A 193 0.99 -1.99 -6.94
N LEU A 194 1.71 -1.87 -5.85
CA LEU A 194 1.20 -2.07 -4.50
C LEU A 194 0.03 -1.12 -4.14
N SER A 195 -0.69 -1.48 -3.09
CA SER A 195 -1.83 -0.72 -2.54
C SER A 195 -1.52 -0.22 -1.14
N ALA A 196 -2.20 0.86 -0.74
CA ALA A 196 -2.40 1.21 0.66
C ALA A 196 -3.83 0.86 1.10
N ARG A 197 -4.05 0.83 2.41
CA ARG A 197 -5.37 0.66 3.04
C ARG A 197 -5.61 1.76 4.08
N GLY A 198 -6.85 2.03 4.40
CA GLY A 198 -7.18 2.89 5.55
C GLY A 198 -6.65 2.28 6.85
N LEU A 199 -7.03 1.04 7.15
CA LEU A 199 -6.57 0.28 8.31
C LEU A 199 -6.39 -1.21 7.96
N ALA A 200 -5.57 -1.89 8.78
CA ALA A 200 -5.52 -3.35 8.86
C ALA A 200 -5.93 -3.77 10.29
N ILE A 201 -6.83 -4.74 10.40
CA ILE A 201 -7.34 -5.22 11.69
C ILE A 201 -7.24 -6.74 11.73
N ASP A 202 -6.54 -7.23 12.76
CA ASP A 202 -6.36 -8.66 13.02
C ASP A 202 -5.79 -9.44 11.82
N THR A 203 -4.92 -8.79 11.04
CA THR A 203 -4.35 -9.34 9.80
C THR A 203 -3.54 -10.62 10.04
N TYR A 204 -2.87 -10.70 11.20
CA TYR A 204 -2.12 -11.88 11.64
C TYR A 204 -2.45 -12.21 13.09
N THR A 205 -3.62 -12.79 13.29
CA THR A 205 -4.09 -13.27 14.59
C THR A 205 -4.83 -14.60 14.42
N ASP A 206 -5.26 -15.21 15.52
CA ASP A 206 -6.18 -16.35 15.53
C ASP A 206 -7.63 -15.96 15.15
N SER A 207 -7.90 -14.67 15.03
CA SER A 207 -9.19 -14.13 14.59
C SER A 207 -9.22 -14.01 13.06
N LYS A 208 -10.42 -13.93 12.50
CA LYS A 208 -10.60 -13.59 11.08
C LYS A 208 -10.22 -12.12 10.86
N GLU A 209 -9.39 -11.85 9.86
CA GLU A 209 -9.07 -10.49 9.42
C GLU A 209 -10.34 -9.68 9.14
N GLU A 210 -10.38 -8.45 9.64
CA GLU A 210 -11.46 -7.50 9.39
C GLU A 210 -11.00 -6.43 8.40
N PHE A 211 -11.84 -6.17 7.39
CA PHE A 211 -11.60 -5.18 6.36
C PHE A 211 -12.54 -3.98 6.58
N PRO A 212 -12.07 -2.87 7.16
CA PRO A 212 -12.86 -1.65 7.25
C PRO A 212 -13.19 -1.09 5.87
N ASP A 213 -14.40 -0.50 5.73
CA ASP A 213 -14.85 0.11 4.49
C ASP A 213 -14.80 1.64 4.59
N PHE A 214 -14.36 2.33 3.54
CA PHE A 214 -14.74 3.71 3.30
C PHE A 214 -16.19 3.73 2.80
N THR A 215 -17.07 4.38 3.56
CA THR A 215 -18.51 4.38 3.30
C THR A 215 -19.04 5.67 2.69
N ALA A 216 -18.24 6.74 2.76
CA ALA A 216 -18.55 8.02 2.13
C ALA A 216 -17.29 8.85 1.90
N PHE A 217 -17.31 9.65 0.82
CA PHE A 217 -16.26 10.60 0.48
C PHE A 217 -16.84 11.99 0.24
N TRP A 218 -16.11 13.01 0.68
CA TRP A 218 -16.39 14.43 0.44
C TRP A 218 -15.21 15.04 -0.29
N PHE A 219 -15.47 15.67 -1.44
CA PHE A 219 -14.46 16.24 -2.32
C PHE A 219 -14.54 17.76 -2.27
N ASP A 220 -13.47 18.42 -1.87
CA ASP A 220 -13.36 19.86 -2.02
C ASP A 220 -13.39 20.23 -3.51
N THR A 221 -14.06 21.33 -3.86
CA THR A 221 -13.94 21.90 -5.20
C THR A 221 -12.50 22.36 -5.44
N VAL A 222 -11.96 22.05 -6.63
CA VAL A 222 -10.59 22.41 -6.97
C VAL A 222 -10.51 23.79 -7.60
N LYS A 223 -9.39 24.48 -7.38
CA LYS A 223 -9.13 25.78 -8.02
C LYS A 223 -8.69 25.60 -9.48
N PRO A 224 -8.92 26.59 -10.36
CA PRO A 224 -8.35 26.58 -11.70
C PRO A 224 -6.85 26.30 -11.70
N GLY A 225 -6.42 25.38 -12.55
CA GLY A 225 -5.01 24.99 -12.69
C GLY A 225 -4.41 24.15 -11.55
N ALA A 226 -5.20 23.76 -10.55
CA ALA A 226 -4.71 22.98 -9.42
C ALA A 226 -4.41 21.53 -9.81
N THR A 227 -3.27 21.03 -9.32
CA THR A 227 -2.87 19.60 -9.36
C THR A 227 -2.96 18.96 -7.97
N THR A 228 -3.53 19.67 -7.02
CA THR A 228 -3.76 19.23 -5.64
C THR A 228 -5.25 19.28 -5.33
N PHE A 229 -5.74 18.27 -4.64
CA PHE A 229 -7.13 18.21 -4.18
C PHE A 229 -7.22 17.62 -2.77
N THR A 230 -8.30 17.92 -2.07
CA THR A 230 -8.60 17.35 -0.75
C THR A 230 -9.83 16.47 -0.86
N VAL A 231 -9.75 15.28 -0.26
CA VAL A 231 -10.89 14.39 -0.08
C VAL A 231 -10.94 13.90 1.37
N TYR A 232 -12.13 13.90 1.93
CA TYR A 232 -12.39 13.35 3.27
C TYR A 232 -13.12 12.03 3.14
N ALA A 233 -12.89 11.12 4.08
CA ALA A 233 -13.50 9.79 4.05
C ALA A 233 -14.01 9.37 5.42
N LEU A 234 -15.21 8.77 5.46
CA LEU A 234 -15.74 8.08 6.63
C LEU A 234 -15.44 6.60 6.54
N LEU A 235 -14.64 6.10 7.49
CA LEU A 235 -14.35 4.69 7.63
C LEU A 235 -15.28 4.06 8.65
N ASP A 236 -15.84 2.87 8.35
CA ASP A 236 -16.74 2.13 9.22
C ASP A 236 -16.49 0.63 9.16
N SER A 237 -16.41 -0.01 10.32
CA SER A 237 -16.29 -1.46 10.45
C SER A 237 -16.86 -1.96 11.78
N ALA A 238 -16.83 -3.28 11.98
CA ALA A 238 -17.37 -3.90 13.19
C ALA A 238 -16.61 -3.49 14.46
N SER A 239 -15.32 -3.19 14.35
CA SER A 239 -14.45 -2.92 15.51
C SER A 239 -14.05 -1.46 15.66
N ILE A 240 -14.12 -0.64 14.60
CA ILE A 240 -13.60 0.72 14.61
C ILE A 240 -14.30 1.60 13.57
N THR A 241 -14.36 2.89 13.85
CA THR A 241 -14.73 3.93 12.89
C THR A 241 -13.59 4.93 12.73
N GLY A 242 -13.61 5.72 11.67
CA GLY A 242 -12.58 6.73 11.46
C GLY A 242 -13.02 7.87 10.56
N ALA A 243 -12.51 9.05 10.86
CA ALA A 243 -12.55 10.22 10.00
C ALA A 243 -11.17 10.40 9.37
N TYR A 244 -11.12 10.46 8.05
CA TYR A 244 -9.90 10.63 7.27
C TYR A 244 -9.94 11.91 6.46
N LYS A 245 -8.79 12.57 6.36
CA LYS A 245 -8.55 13.66 5.43
C LYS A 245 -7.30 13.33 4.62
N PHE A 246 -7.44 13.34 3.31
CA PHE A 246 -6.35 13.17 2.36
C PHE A 246 -6.16 14.46 1.60
N THR A 247 -4.96 15.06 1.64
CA THR A 247 -4.55 16.11 0.72
C THR A 247 -3.58 15.49 -0.27
N ILE A 248 -4.00 15.43 -1.53
CA ILE A 248 -3.34 14.64 -2.57
C ILE A 248 -2.72 15.58 -3.60
N HIS A 249 -1.40 15.48 -3.77
CA HIS A 249 -0.60 16.27 -4.70
C HIS A 249 -0.21 15.37 -5.88
N CYS A 250 -0.78 15.62 -7.06
CA CYS A 250 -0.47 14.88 -8.29
C CYS A 250 0.66 15.59 -9.03
N GLU A 251 1.91 15.27 -8.66
CA GLU A 251 3.10 15.81 -9.30
C GLU A 251 3.49 15.00 -10.56
N LYS A 252 4.52 15.43 -11.27
CA LYS A 252 4.93 14.75 -12.51
C LYS A 252 5.49 13.35 -12.27
N ASN A 253 6.36 13.20 -11.26
CA ASN A 253 7.12 11.97 -11.03
C ASN A 253 6.67 11.24 -9.75
N GLN A 254 5.62 11.72 -9.10
CA GLN A 254 5.14 11.17 -7.86
C GLN A 254 3.72 11.63 -7.54
N VAL A 255 3.03 10.86 -6.73
CA VAL A 255 1.84 11.31 -6.01
C VAL A 255 2.16 11.32 -4.52
N ILE A 256 1.90 12.46 -3.88
CA ILE A 256 2.08 12.62 -2.44
C ILE A 256 0.70 12.74 -1.80
N MET A 257 0.48 11.99 -0.71
CA MET A 257 -0.77 12.07 0.06
C MET A 257 -0.44 12.43 1.50
N ASP A 258 -0.85 13.61 1.96
CA ASP A 258 -0.92 13.92 3.38
C ASP A 258 -2.18 13.30 3.95
N VAL A 259 -2.02 12.43 4.95
CA VAL A 259 -3.13 11.71 5.59
C VAL A 259 -3.21 12.12 7.05
N GLU A 260 -4.38 12.56 7.45
CA GLU A 260 -4.76 12.79 8.84
C GLU A 260 -5.96 11.90 9.15
N ASN A 261 -5.89 11.11 10.22
CA ASN A 261 -7.03 10.30 10.64
C ASN A 261 -7.29 10.39 12.15
N HIS A 262 -8.57 10.32 12.49
CA HIS A 262 -9.06 10.19 13.85
C HIS A 262 -9.89 8.90 13.93
N LEU A 263 -9.50 8.00 14.82
CA LEU A 263 -10.01 6.63 14.92
C LEU A 263 -10.69 6.42 16.27
N TYR A 264 -11.83 5.73 16.27
CA TYR A 264 -12.67 5.50 17.44
C TYR A 264 -13.00 4.02 17.55
N ALA A 265 -12.44 3.34 18.56
CA ALA A 265 -12.62 1.90 18.73
C ALA A 265 -14.00 1.55 19.30
N ARG A 266 -14.77 0.71 18.59
CA ARG A 266 -16.02 0.12 19.08
C ARG A 266 -15.80 -1.06 20.00
N LYS A 267 -14.73 -1.80 19.76
CA LYS A 267 -14.39 -3.05 20.45
C LYS A 267 -12.90 -3.12 20.72
N ASP A 268 -12.51 -4.05 21.57
CA ASP A 268 -11.13 -4.46 21.71
C ASP A 268 -10.62 -5.00 20.37
N ILE A 269 -9.41 -4.59 19.97
CA ILE A 269 -8.72 -5.03 18.75
C ILE A 269 -7.39 -5.63 19.16
N LYS A 270 -7.09 -6.84 18.71
CA LYS A 270 -5.84 -7.54 19.03
C LYS A 270 -4.66 -6.96 18.27
N GLN A 271 -4.86 -6.65 16.99
CA GLN A 271 -3.84 -6.09 16.12
C GLN A 271 -4.43 -4.96 15.28
N LEU A 272 -3.98 -3.73 15.56
CA LEU A 272 -4.33 -2.54 14.79
C LEU A 272 -3.15 -2.12 13.92
N GLY A 273 -3.29 -2.20 12.62
CA GLY A 273 -2.29 -1.78 11.64
C GLY A 273 -2.59 -0.38 11.09
N ILE A 274 -1.64 0.53 11.27
CA ILE A 274 -1.68 1.92 10.78
C ILE A 274 -0.86 2.04 9.51
N ALA A 275 -1.32 2.86 8.57
CA ALA A 275 -0.71 3.06 7.24
C ALA A 275 -0.36 1.73 6.54
N PRO A 276 -1.31 0.78 6.42
CA PRO A 276 -1.01 -0.52 5.85
C PRO A 276 -0.70 -0.41 4.36
N MET A 277 0.28 -1.20 3.94
CA MET A 277 0.65 -1.42 2.54
C MET A 277 0.41 -2.88 2.18
N THR A 278 -0.04 -3.14 0.98
CA THR A 278 -0.25 -4.49 0.44
C THR A 278 0.44 -4.59 -0.91
N SER A 279 1.29 -5.60 -1.07
CA SER A 279 2.13 -5.79 -2.25
C SER A 279 2.20 -7.26 -2.66
N MET A 280 2.94 -7.55 -3.73
CA MET A 280 3.16 -8.90 -4.22
C MET A 280 4.65 -9.16 -4.41
N PHE A 281 5.10 -10.34 -3.98
CA PHE A 281 6.42 -10.91 -4.26
C PHE A 281 6.27 -12.40 -4.54
N SER A 282 6.42 -12.81 -5.78
CA SER A 282 6.41 -14.22 -6.19
C SER A 282 7.82 -14.79 -6.24
N CYS A 283 8.72 -14.14 -6.95
CA CYS A 283 10.14 -14.51 -6.99
C CYS A 283 11.04 -13.32 -7.34
N GLY A 284 12.31 -13.45 -6.95
CA GLY A 284 13.37 -12.46 -7.20
C GLY A 284 14.75 -13.08 -7.17
N THR A 285 15.80 -12.27 -7.17
CA THR A 285 17.19 -12.76 -7.17
C THR A 285 17.57 -13.53 -5.91
N ASN A 286 16.91 -13.26 -4.79
CA ASN A 286 17.12 -13.88 -3.49
C ASN A 286 16.23 -15.11 -3.23
N GLU A 287 15.08 -15.21 -3.90
CA GLU A 287 14.13 -16.31 -3.76
C GLU A 287 13.62 -16.73 -5.14
N ARG A 288 14.12 -17.85 -5.64
CA ARG A 288 13.89 -18.29 -7.02
C ARG A 288 12.95 -19.48 -7.16
N ARG A 289 12.41 -19.99 -6.07
CA ARG A 289 11.59 -21.21 -6.07
C ARG A 289 10.39 -21.16 -7.03
N MET A 290 9.81 -19.97 -7.21
CA MET A 290 8.65 -19.74 -8.09
C MET A 290 9.00 -19.01 -9.40
N CYS A 291 10.29 -18.97 -9.77
CA CYS A 291 10.78 -18.35 -11.02
C CYS A 291 10.79 -19.32 -12.23
N ASP A 292 9.93 -20.33 -12.25
CA ASP A 292 9.82 -21.26 -13.40
C ASP A 292 8.88 -20.68 -14.47
N THR A 293 9.23 -19.49 -14.97
CA THR A 293 8.55 -18.75 -16.04
C THR A 293 9.58 -18.05 -16.92
N ILE A 294 9.12 -17.37 -17.99
CA ILE A 294 10.02 -16.55 -18.83
C ILE A 294 10.50 -15.27 -18.10
N HIS A 295 9.91 -14.95 -16.95
CA HIS A 295 10.24 -13.75 -16.18
C HIS A 295 11.30 -14.08 -15.13
N PRO A 296 12.49 -13.45 -15.16
CA PRO A 296 13.53 -13.68 -14.16
C PRO A 296 13.12 -13.25 -12.75
N GLN A 297 12.27 -12.24 -12.63
CA GLN A 297 11.70 -11.73 -11.38
C GLN A 297 10.23 -11.36 -11.57
N ILE A 298 9.42 -11.57 -10.52
CA ILE A 298 7.99 -11.22 -10.48
C ILE A 298 7.69 -10.64 -9.11
N HIS A 299 7.60 -9.32 -9.00
CA HIS A 299 7.24 -8.64 -7.75
C HIS A 299 6.85 -7.17 -7.97
N ASP A 300 5.96 -6.66 -7.13
CA ASP A 300 5.59 -5.24 -7.05
C ASP A 300 6.52 -4.46 -6.13
N SER A 301 7.14 -5.16 -5.18
CA SER A 301 8.15 -4.61 -4.29
C SER A 301 9.25 -5.64 -4.08
N ASP A 302 10.51 -5.19 -4.01
CA ASP A 302 11.66 -6.05 -3.79
C ASP A 302 12.09 -6.09 -2.31
N ARG A 303 11.75 -5.08 -1.51
CA ARG A 303 12.17 -4.96 -0.12
C ARG A 303 11.25 -4.12 0.75
N LEU A 304 11.31 -4.37 2.05
CA LEU A 304 10.92 -3.42 3.09
C LEU A 304 12.16 -2.61 3.48
N SER A 305 12.06 -1.28 3.42
CA SER A 305 13.07 -0.35 3.94
C SER A 305 12.52 0.35 5.18
N MET A 306 13.36 0.49 6.22
CA MET A 306 12.97 1.10 7.49
C MET A 306 14.03 2.13 7.92
N TRP A 307 13.60 3.35 8.17
CA TRP A 307 14.39 4.38 8.84
C TRP A 307 13.91 4.51 10.28
N ARG A 308 14.65 3.90 11.18
CA ARG A 308 14.27 3.78 12.58
C ARG A 308 14.37 5.10 13.36
N GLY A 309 13.64 5.19 14.46
CA GLY A 309 13.68 6.34 15.37
C GLY A 309 15.08 6.64 15.90
N ASN A 310 15.93 5.63 16.12
CA ASN A 310 17.33 5.76 16.56
C ASN A 310 18.30 6.18 15.43
N GLY A 311 17.83 6.26 14.18
CA GLY A 311 18.63 6.65 13.01
C GLY A 311 19.18 5.50 12.19
N GLU A 312 19.07 4.25 12.62
CA GLU A 312 19.46 3.08 11.84
C GLU A 312 18.59 2.94 10.60
N TRP A 313 19.22 2.62 9.48
CA TRP A 313 18.55 2.22 8.25
C TRP A 313 18.64 0.72 8.07
N ILE A 314 17.51 0.11 7.70
CA ILE A 314 17.41 -1.33 7.49
C ILE A 314 16.84 -1.61 6.11
N CYS A 315 17.50 -2.51 5.38
CA CYS A 315 17.02 -3.14 4.17
C CYS A 315 16.63 -4.59 4.48
N ARG A 316 15.38 -4.93 4.28
CA ARG A 316 14.84 -6.30 4.44
C ARG A 316 14.29 -6.76 3.09
N PRO A 317 15.07 -7.50 2.27
CA PRO A 317 14.56 -8.12 1.04
C PRO A 317 13.34 -8.98 1.32
N LEU A 318 12.32 -8.90 0.46
CA LEU A 318 11.10 -9.70 0.60
C LEU A 318 11.34 -11.15 0.19
N ASN A 319 10.51 -12.03 0.72
CA ASN A 319 10.51 -13.46 0.43
C ASN A 319 9.10 -13.96 0.03
N ASN A 320 9.09 -15.09 -0.65
CA ASN A 320 7.91 -15.94 -0.81
C ASN A 320 8.12 -17.24 -0.02
N PRO A 321 7.79 -17.27 1.28
CA PRO A 321 8.08 -18.40 2.14
C PRO A 321 7.18 -19.61 1.82
N GLN A 322 7.55 -20.80 2.30
CA GLN A 322 6.71 -21.99 2.16
C GLN A 322 5.57 -22.05 3.19
N LYS A 323 5.70 -21.28 4.26
CA LYS A 323 4.69 -21.13 5.33
C LYS A 323 4.52 -19.65 5.64
N LEU A 324 3.31 -19.26 6.02
CA LEU A 324 3.02 -17.89 6.46
C LEU A 324 4.03 -17.44 7.51
N GLN A 325 4.63 -16.27 7.28
CA GLN A 325 5.57 -15.61 8.19
C GLN A 325 5.02 -14.25 8.61
N PHE A 326 5.25 -13.92 9.86
CA PHE A 326 5.04 -12.58 10.39
C PHE A 326 6.28 -12.13 11.16
N ASN A 327 6.89 -11.06 10.72
CA ASN A 327 8.05 -10.46 11.34
C ASN A 327 7.68 -9.10 11.94
N ALA A 328 8.07 -8.85 13.18
CA ALA A 328 7.77 -7.61 13.90
C ALA A 328 9.08 -6.91 14.29
N TYR A 329 9.31 -5.73 13.73
CA TYR A 329 10.49 -4.91 13.98
C TYR A 329 10.12 -3.80 14.97
N THR A 330 10.52 -3.97 16.23
CA THR A 330 10.22 -2.99 17.30
C THR A 330 10.94 -1.67 17.04
N ASP A 331 10.23 -0.56 17.26
CA ASP A 331 10.77 0.78 17.12
C ASP A 331 10.06 1.77 18.06
N ASN A 332 10.61 2.98 18.13
CA ASN A 332 10.02 4.09 18.86
C ASN A 332 10.10 5.36 18.01
N ASN A 333 8.95 5.88 17.58
CA ASN A 333 8.84 6.98 16.65
C ASN A 333 9.67 6.73 15.36
N PRO A 334 9.28 5.76 14.52
CA PRO A 334 9.95 5.51 13.25
C PRO A 334 9.97 6.80 12.43
N LYS A 335 11.08 7.06 11.75
CA LYS A 335 11.21 8.21 10.85
C LYS A 335 10.59 7.95 9.50
N GLY A 336 10.49 6.67 9.10
CA GLY A 336 9.81 6.24 7.89
C GLY A 336 10.01 4.76 7.61
N PHE A 337 9.13 4.20 6.79
CA PHE A 337 9.25 2.83 6.29
C PHE A 337 8.49 2.69 4.97
N GLY A 338 8.85 1.70 4.17
CA GLY A 338 8.16 1.53 2.89
C GLY A 338 8.44 0.21 2.20
N LEU A 339 7.51 -0.22 1.40
CA LEU A 339 7.67 -1.29 0.43
C LEU A 339 8.18 -0.68 -0.88
N LEU A 340 9.38 -1.04 -1.27
CA LEU A 340 10.08 -0.39 -2.37
C LEU A 340 10.29 -1.36 -3.53
N GLN A 341 10.17 -0.82 -4.76
CA GLN A 341 10.52 -1.45 -6.01
C GLN A 341 11.69 -0.68 -6.60
N LEU A 342 12.93 -1.06 -6.28
CA LEU A 342 14.13 -0.30 -6.65
C LEU A 342 14.85 -0.85 -7.88
N ASP A 343 14.64 -2.12 -8.23
CA ASP A 343 15.14 -2.68 -9.47
C ASP A 343 14.26 -2.17 -10.63
N ARG A 344 14.87 -1.38 -11.53
CA ARG A 344 14.20 -0.70 -12.63
C ARG A 344 14.64 -1.18 -14.02
N ASP A 345 15.50 -2.20 -14.07
CA ASP A 345 15.96 -2.74 -15.34
C ASP A 345 14.91 -3.68 -15.93
N PHE A 346 14.42 -3.35 -17.12
CA PHE A 346 13.48 -4.20 -17.85
C PHE A 346 14.02 -5.62 -18.07
N SER A 347 15.34 -5.76 -18.30
CA SER A 347 15.96 -7.07 -18.55
C SER A 347 15.83 -8.04 -17.39
N HIS A 348 15.65 -7.51 -16.17
CA HIS A 348 15.47 -8.32 -14.97
C HIS A 348 14.03 -8.86 -14.79
N TYR A 349 13.07 -8.36 -15.57
CA TYR A 349 11.66 -8.79 -15.49
C TYR A 349 11.16 -9.42 -16.79
N GLN A 350 11.57 -8.87 -17.95
CA GLN A 350 11.09 -9.29 -19.28
C GLN A 350 9.56 -9.26 -19.40
N ASP A 351 8.88 -8.37 -18.67
CA ASP A 351 7.44 -8.30 -18.58
C ASP A 351 6.89 -7.09 -19.35
N ILE A 352 6.16 -7.37 -20.44
CA ILE A 352 5.53 -6.38 -21.29
C ILE A 352 4.03 -6.19 -21.01
N MET A 353 3.47 -6.93 -20.07
CA MET A 353 2.04 -6.85 -19.72
C MET A 353 1.84 -6.01 -18.45
N GLY A 354 2.54 -6.34 -17.38
CA GLY A 354 2.40 -5.69 -16.07
C GLY A 354 3.45 -4.62 -15.78
N TRP A 355 4.56 -4.58 -16.56
CA TRP A 355 5.62 -3.58 -16.45
C TRP A 355 6.15 -3.40 -15.03
N TYR A 356 6.52 -4.49 -14.36
CA TYR A 356 7.01 -4.48 -12.97
C TYR A 356 8.11 -3.45 -12.73
N ASN A 357 9.02 -3.27 -13.70
CA ASN A 357 10.10 -2.29 -13.60
C ASN A 357 9.64 -0.83 -13.53
N LYS A 358 8.37 -0.53 -13.86
CA LYS A 358 7.77 0.83 -13.82
C LYS A 358 6.85 1.04 -12.62
N ARG A 359 6.51 0.00 -11.85
CA ARG A 359 5.58 0.09 -10.73
C ARG A 359 6.17 0.94 -9.60
N PRO A 360 5.38 1.78 -8.90
CA PRO A 360 5.90 2.68 -7.88
C PRO A 360 6.29 1.95 -6.60
N SER A 361 7.20 2.54 -5.87
CA SER A 361 7.41 2.29 -4.45
C SER A 361 6.37 3.05 -3.62
N LEU A 362 6.15 2.64 -2.38
CA LEU A 362 5.39 3.40 -1.39
C LEU A 362 6.21 3.59 -0.12
N TRP A 363 6.41 4.87 0.25
CA TRP A 363 7.06 5.26 1.49
C TRP A 363 6.08 5.95 2.42
N VAL A 364 6.10 5.56 3.69
CA VAL A 364 5.30 6.13 4.79
C VAL A 364 6.22 6.97 5.65
N GLU A 365 5.89 8.26 5.81
CA GLU A 365 6.58 9.19 6.70
C GLU A 365 5.62 9.64 7.81
N PRO A 366 5.80 9.23 9.07
CA PRO A 366 5.05 9.76 10.20
C PRO A 366 5.22 11.28 10.33
N ARG A 367 4.12 12.00 10.54
CA ARG A 367 4.09 13.47 10.68
C ARG A 367 3.80 13.93 12.10
N ASN A 368 3.35 13.00 12.97
CA ASN A 368 3.25 13.20 14.41
C ASN A 368 3.98 12.07 15.14
N LYS A 369 4.00 12.10 16.47
CA LYS A 369 4.66 11.06 17.28
C LYS A 369 3.79 9.81 17.34
N TRP A 370 4.31 8.69 16.83
CA TRP A 370 3.64 7.39 16.87
C TRP A 370 3.96 6.56 18.12
N GLY A 371 4.99 6.96 18.89
CA GLY A 371 5.40 6.28 20.12
C GLY A 371 6.10 4.95 19.87
N LYS A 372 6.00 4.05 20.84
CA LYS A 372 6.52 2.69 20.74
C LYS A 372 5.56 1.79 19.97
N GLY A 373 6.13 0.85 19.24
CA GLY A 373 5.37 -0.12 18.47
C GLY A 373 6.25 -1.02 17.61
N THR A 374 5.67 -1.60 16.58
CA THR A 374 6.37 -2.48 15.65
C THR A 374 6.00 -2.17 14.21
N ILE A 375 6.96 -2.26 13.31
CA ILE A 375 6.69 -2.40 11.88
C ILE A 375 6.48 -3.90 11.63
N GLY A 376 5.24 -4.29 11.32
CA GLY A 376 4.87 -5.66 11.01
C GLY A 376 5.03 -5.95 9.52
N LEU A 377 5.64 -7.08 9.18
CA LEU A 377 5.74 -7.60 7.83
C LEU A 377 5.15 -9.01 7.79
N MET A 378 4.10 -9.20 7.02
CA MET A 378 3.51 -10.50 6.73
C MET A 378 3.86 -10.92 5.31
N GLU A 379 4.37 -12.15 5.18
CA GLU A 379 4.72 -12.79 3.92
C GLU A 379 3.90 -14.09 3.81
N ILE A 380 2.98 -14.15 2.85
CA ILE A 380 2.08 -15.27 2.62
C ILE A 380 2.64 -16.12 1.47
N PRO A 381 2.65 -17.46 1.56
CA PRO A 381 3.02 -18.31 0.44
C PRO A 381 2.14 -18.04 -0.79
N THR A 382 2.75 -17.88 -1.96
CA THR A 382 2.03 -17.76 -3.22
C THR A 382 2.67 -18.60 -4.32
N THR A 383 1.86 -19.05 -5.26
CA THR A 383 2.30 -19.78 -6.46
C THR A 383 2.29 -18.92 -7.71
N GLY A 384 1.94 -17.63 -7.60
CA GLY A 384 1.87 -16.71 -8.75
C GLY A 384 1.60 -15.28 -8.33
N GLU A 385 1.43 -14.42 -9.32
CA GLU A 385 1.32 -12.96 -9.20
C GLU A 385 -0.06 -12.44 -8.81
N THR A 386 -1.10 -13.30 -8.83
CA THR A 386 -2.49 -12.87 -8.64
C THR A 386 -2.87 -12.61 -7.20
N LEU A 387 -2.04 -13.04 -6.25
CA LEU A 387 -2.24 -12.82 -4.82
C LEU A 387 -1.29 -11.73 -4.32
N ASP A 388 -1.85 -10.65 -3.77
CA ASP A 388 -1.10 -9.67 -2.99
C ASP A 388 -0.67 -10.35 -1.66
N ASN A 389 0.50 -10.97 -1.66
CA ASN A 389 0.98 -11.85 -0.60
C ASN A 389 1.86 -11.16 0.45
N ILE A 390 2.06 -9.86 0.33
CA ILE A 390 2.88 -9.05 1.23
C ILE A 390 1.99 -8.01 1.92
N VAL A 391 2.04 -7.94 3.25
CA VAL A 391 1.37 -6.89 4.03
C VAL A 391 2.36 -6.28 5.00
N CYS A 392 2.41 -4.95 5.06
CA CYS A 392 3.26 -4.22 6.00
C CYS A 392 2.48 -3.07 6.64
N PHE A 393 2.65 -2.86 7.95
CA PHE A 393 1.96 -1.81 8.69
C PHE A 393 2.71 -1.44 9.99
N TRP A 394 2.39 -0.29 10.54
CA TRP A 394 2.78 0.06 11.90
C TRP A 394 1.73 -0.44 12.90
N GLN A 395 2.16 -1.14 13.93
CA GLN A 395 1.32 -1.57 15.06
C GLN A 395 1.76 -0.84 16.34
N PRO A 396 0.91 0.02 16.93
CA PRO A 396 1.18 0.61 18.23
C PRO A 396 1.37 -0.46 19.32
N GLU A 397 2.28 -0.20 20.28
CA GLU A 397 2.52 -1.11 21.41
C GLU A 397 1.29 -1.19 22.34
N LYS A 398 0.53 -0.10 22.45
CA LYS A 398 -0.67 -0.06 23.28
C LYS A 398 -1.76 -0.95 22.69
N ALA A 399 -2.26 -1.91 23.48
CA ALA A 399 -3.44 -2.69 23.13
C ALA A 399 -4.67 -1.77 23.00
N VAL A 400 -5.47 -2.01 21.97
CA VAL A 400 -6.67 -1.22 21.68
C VAL A 400 -7.86 -1.76 22.46
N LYS A 401 -8.51 -0.87 23.21
CA LYS A 401 -9.72 -1.16 23.97
C LYS A 401 -10.93 -0.42 23.40
N ALA A 402 -12.12 -0.98 23.62
CA ALA A 402 -13.36 -0.30 23.28
C ALA A 402 -13.39 1.09 23.94
N GLY A 403 -13.72 2.12 23.14
CA GLY A 403 -13.72 3.52 23.57
C GLY A 403 -12.37 4.23 23.48
N ASP A 404 -11.28 3.54 23.08
CA ASP A 404 -10.03 4.22 22.78
C ASP A 404 -10.14 5.08 21.52
N GLU A 405 -9.43 6.21 21.56
CA GLU A 405 -9.33 7.16 20.45
C GLU A 405 -7.86 7.31 20.05
N PHE A 406 -7.61 7.46 18.76
CA PHE A 406 -6.27 7.60 18.19
C PHE A 406 -6.26 8.68 17.12
N GLU A 407 -5.13 9.37 17.00
CA GLU A 407 -4.84 10.30 15.93
C GLU A 407 -3.49 9.97 15.31
N PHE A 408 -3.48 9.75 14.00
CA PHE A 408 -2.25 9.57 13.24
C PHE A 408 -2.19 10.54 12.08
N GLN A 409 -1.02 11.13 11.91
CA GLN A 409 -0.70 11.98 10.76
C GLN A 409 0.52 11.38 10.09
N TYR A 410 0.44 11.21 8.75
CA TYR A 410 1.53 10.67 7.96
C TYR A 410 1.44 11.13 6.52
N ARG A 411 2.57 11.03 5.83
CA ARG A 411 2.66 11.31 4.40
C ARG A 411 3.05 10.05 3.67
N LEU A 412 2.37 9.80 2.57
CA LEU A 412 2.61 8.71 1.64
C LEU A 412 3.27 9.29 0.38
N TYR A 413 4.34 8.63 -0.08
CA TYR A 413 5.01 8.98 -1.33
C TYR A 413 4.92 7.78 -2.28
N TRP A 414 4.20 7.97 -3.36
CA TRP A 414 4.08 7.02 -4.47
C TRP A 414 5.03 7.47 -5.58
N SER A 415 6.17 6.80 -5.74
CA SER A 415 7.22 7.23 -6.66
C SER A 415 8.19 6.10 -6.98
N ALA A 416 9.00 6.27 -8.02
CA ALA A 416 10.03 5.29 -8.37
C ALA A 416 11.10 5.13 -7.28
N GLN A 417 11.41 6.22 -6.56
CA GLN A 417 12.40 6.24 -5.50
C GLN A 417 11.78 6.83 -4.22
N PRO A 418 12.17 6.37 -3.03
CA PRO A 418 11.70 6.98 -1.79
C PRO A 418 12.21 8.44 -1.69
N PRO A 419 11.51 9.31 -0.94
CA PRO A 419 11.87 10.74 -0.82
C PRO A 419 13.20 10.97 -0.08
N VAL A 420 13.64 9.97 0.66
CA VAL A 420 14.87 9.98 1.45
C VAL A 420 15.64 8.69 1.24
N HIS A 421 16.94 8.78 1.31
CA HIS A 421 17.84 7.64 1.17
C HIS A 421 18.79 7.56 2.35
N CYS A 422 19.22 6.34 2.68
CA CYS A 422 20.32 6.15 3.61
C CYS A 422 21.55 6.93 3.11
N PRO A 423 22.17 7.78 3.93
CA PRO A 423 23.39 8.50 3.54
C PRO A 423 24.62 7.60 3.47
N LEU A 424 24.55 6.42 4.10
CA LEU A 424 25.58 5.39 4.07
C LEU A 424 25.44 4.51 2.81
N ALA A 425 26.32 3.55 2.65
CA ALA A 425 26.20 2.55 1.58
C ALA A 425 24.88 1.79 1.70
N ARG A 426 24.24 1.53 0.56
CA ARG A 426 22.93 0.88 0.48
C ARG A 426 23.04 -0.49 -0.12
N VAL A 427 22.22 -1.42 0.32
CA VAL A 427 22.04 -2.72 -0.32
C VAL A 427 21.39 -2.51 -1.69
N MET A 428 22.10 -2.89 -2.73
CA MET A 428 21.59 -2.85 -4.10
C MET A 428 20.81 -4.11 -4.44
N ALA A 429 21.40 -5.27 -4.13
CA ALA A 429 20.83 -6.57 -4.48
C ALA A 429 21.23 -7.65 -3.47
N THR A 430 20.38 -8.66 -3.34
CA THR A 430 20.66 -9.90 -2.61
C THR A 430 20.46 -11.07 -3.54
N ARG A 431 21.44 -11.96 -3.59
CA ARG A 431 21.37 -13.20 -4.36
C ARG A 431 21.69 -14.38 -3.47
N THR A 432 21.04 -15.51 -3.74
CA THR A 432 21.33 -16.75 -3.03
C THR A 432 21.51 -17.91 -4.03
N GLY A 433 22.37 -18.84 -3.69
CA GLY A 433 22.67 -19.97 -4.55
C GLY A 433 23.31 -21.14 -3.81
N MET A 434 23.77 -22.13 -4.57
CA MET A 434 24.59 -23.21 -4.02
C MET A 434 25.92 -22.64 -3.51
N GLY A 435 26.38 -23.13 -2.35
CA GLY A 435 27.66 -22.75 -1.74
C GLY A 435 28.53 -23.96 -1.46
N GLY A 436 29.63 -23.76 -0.73
CA GLY A 436 30.55 -24.85 -0.33
C GLY A 436 31.59 -25.21 -1.37
N PHE A 437 31.64 -24.54 -2.52
CA PHE A 437 32.61 -24.74 -3.59
C PHE A 437 32.90 -23.42 -4.32
N PRO A 438 34.07 -23.31 -5.01
CA PRO A 438 34.39 -22.10 -5.79
C PRO A 438 33.37 -21.82 -6.89
N GLU A 439 33.14 -20.54 -7.21
CA GLU A 439 32.35 -20.16 -8.35
C GLU A 439 32.92 -20.71 -9.66
N GLY A 440 32.04 -21.05 -10.57
CA GLY A 440 32.40 -21.59 -11.88
C GLY A 440 32.60 -23.10 -11.90
N TRP A 441 32.66 -23.75 -10.73
CA TRP A 441 32.73 -25.23 -10.65
C TRP A 441 31.29 -25.79 -10.59
N ALA A 442 31.12 -26.91 -11.28
CA ALA A 442 29.89 -27.66 -11.12
C ALA A 442 29.98 -28.57 -9.89
N PRO A 443 28.88 -28.77 -9.15
CA PRO A 443 28.87 -29.64 -7.98
C PRO A 443 29.41 -31.04 -8.24
N GLY A 444 29.14 -31.61 -9.41
CA GLY A 444 29.64 -32.94 -9.79
C GLY A 444 31.14 -33.03 -10.13
N GLU A 445 31.83 -31.90 -10.29
CA GLU A 445 33.27 -31.86 -10.53
C GLU A 445 34.05 -31.88 -9.19
N HIS A 446 33.48 -31.17 -8.20
CA HIS A 446 34.08 -31.05 -6.87
C HIS A 446 33.00 -31.07 -5.83
N TYR A 447 32.56 -32.26 -5.40
CA TYR A 447 31.55 -32.38 -4.35
C TYR A 447 32.07 -31.79 -3.03
N PRO A 448 31.42 -30.76 -2.47
CA PRO A 448 31.78 -30.30 -1.15
C PRO A 448 31.41 -31.36 -0.11
N GLU A 449 32.25 -31.51 0.92
CA GLU A 449 32.02 -32.47 2.03
C GLU A 449 30.71 -32.14 2.79
N LYS A 450 30.33 -30.87 2.80
CA LYS A 450 29.13 -30.40 3.51
C LYS A 450 28.33 -29.46 2.64
N TRP A 451 27.03 -29.65 2.64
CA TRP A 451 26.09 -28.75 1.96
C TRP A 451 26.13 -27.37 2.59
N ALA A 452 26.11 -26.32 1.76
CA ALA A 452 26.05 -24.92 2.14
C ALA A 452 25.15 -24.10 1.21
N ARG A 453 24.67 -22.97 1.72
CA ARG A 453 23.96 -21.98 0.92
C ARG A 453 24.79 -20.72 0.82
N ARG A 454 25.05 -20.26 -0.41
CA ARG A 454 25.78 -19.02 -0.68
C ARG A 454 24.82 -17.82 -0.66
N PHE A 455 25.29 -16.76 -0.02
CA PHE A 455 24.67 -15.44 -0.03
C PHE A 455 25.64 -14.44 -0.64
N ALA A 456 25.13 -13.59 -1.54
CA ALA A 456 25.87 -12.50 -2.13
C ALA A 456 25.02 -11.22 -2.00
N VAL A 457 25.54 -10.25 -1.25
CA VAL A 457 24.88 -8.98 -0.97
C VAL A 457 25.71 -7.84 -1.53
N ASP A 458 25.15 -7.09 -2.45
CA ASP A 458 25.82 -5.99 -3.13
C ASP A 458 25.50 -4.68 -2.44
N PHE A 459 26.55 -3.93 -2.05
CA PHE A 459 26.45 -2.60 -1.44
C PHE A 459 27.00 -1.54 -2.38
N VAL A 460 26.31 -0.40 -2.48
CA VAL A 460 26.68 0.73 -3.34
C VAL A 460 26.55 2.08 -2.64
N GLY A 461 27.32 3.05 -3.08
CA GLY A 461 27.25 4.44 -2.58
C GLY A 461 27.90 4.63 -1.22
N GLY A 462 27.51 5.70 -0.51
CA GLY A 462 28.17 6.13 0.72
C GLY A 462 29.68 6.37 0.51
N ASP A 463 30.47 6.13 1.56
CA ASP A 463 31.91 6.32 1.56
C ASP A 463 32.70 5.02 1.29
N LEU A 464 32.11 4.02 0.61
CA LEU A 464 32.76 2.72 0.35
C LEU A 464 34.12 2.85 -0.29
N LYS A 465 34.26 3.75 -1.27
CA LYS A 465 35.51 3.98 -2.00
C LYS A 465 36.62 4.54 -1.10
N ALA A 466 36.25 5.44 -0.17
CA ALA A 466 37.17 5.99 0.81
C ALA A 466 37.49 5.01 1.96
N ALA A 467 36.57 4.10 2.26
CA ALA A 467 36.71 3.08 3.29
C ALA A 467 37.56 1.88 2.83
N ALA A 468 37.53 1.53 1.56
CA ALA A 468 38.21 0.35 1.03
C ALA A 468 39.73 0.29 1.36
N PRO A 469 40.52 1.37 1.19
CA PRO A 469 41.93 1.33 1.57
C PRO A 469 42.18 1.20 3.09
N LYS A 470 41.18 1.54 3.91
CA LYS A 470 41.25 1.50 5.38
C LYS A 470 40.76 0.17 5.95
N GLY A 471 40.21 -0.69 5.12
CA GLY A 471 39.62 -1.98 5.46
C GLY A 471 38.12 -1.89 5.71
N ILE A 472 37.34 -2.50 4.80
CA ILE A 472 35.90 -2.75 4.99
C ILE A 472 35.76 -4.06 5.74
N GLU A 473 34.93 -4.08 6.76
CA GLU A 473 34.67 -5.28 7.57
C GLU A 473 33.15 -5.59 7.58
N PRO A 474 32.72 -6.74 7.07
CA PRO A 474 31.33 -7.18 7.22
C PRO A 474 31.11 -7.74 8.63
N VAL A 475 30.12 -7.20 9.34
CA VAL A 475 29.69 -7.70 10.64
C VAL A 475 28.44 -8.56 10.42
N ILE A 476 28.60 -9.88 10.49
CA ILE A 476 27.54 -10.86 10.23
C ILE A 476 27.10 -11.48 11.55
N THR A 477 25.78 -11.51 11.78
CA THR A 477 25.15 -12.19 12.92
C THR A 477 24.08 -13.12 12.39
N LEU A 478 24.06 -14.37 12.88
CA LEU A 478 23.14 -15.42 12.49
C LEU A 478 22.42 -15.96 13.72
N SER A 479 21.12 -16.26 13.62
CA SER A 479 20.39 -16.94 14.69
C SER A 479 20.78 -18.43 14.81
N SER A 480 21.21 -19.05 13.70
CA SER A 480 21.76 -20.41 13.69
C SER A 480 22.67 -20.64 12.48
N GLY A 481 23.51 -21.70 12.54
CA GLY A 481 24.48 -21.98 11.50
C GLY A 481 25.76 -21.15 11.62
N GLU A 482 26.65 -21.29 10.66
CA GLU A 482 27.96 -20.64 10.61
C GLU A 482 28.15 -19.97 9.24
N ALA A 483 28.65 -18.73 9.24
CA ALA A 483 29.12 -18.06 8.02
C ALA A 483 30.62 -18.38 7.81
N LYS A 484 30.94 -18.91 6.65
CA LYS A 484 32.35 -19.21 6.25
C LYS A 484 32.61 -18.65 4.86
N GLN A 485 33.89 -18.67 4.45
CA GLN A 485 34.32 -18.20 3.13
C GLN A 485 33.77 -16.76 2.84
N ILE A 486 34.00 -15.88 3.82
CA ILE A 486 33.56 -14.50 3.73
C ILE A 486 34.53 -13.76 2.81
N GLU A 487 34.00 -13.24 1.71
CA GLU A 487 34.76 -12.50 0.71
C GLU A 487 34.19 -11.09 0.55
N ILE A 488 35.07 -10.14 0.26
CA ILE A 488 34.73 -8.74 -0.02
C ILE A 488 35.27 -8.43 -1.42
N LEU A 489 34.39 -8.32 -2.39
CA LEU A 489 34.72 -8.23 -3.80
C LEU A 489 34.27 -6.89 -4.37
N TYR A 490 35.21 -6.12 -4.94
CA TYR A 490 34.86 -4.92 -5.69
C TYR A 490 34.20 -5.31 -7.02
N ILE A 491 33.09 -4.67 -7.35
CA ILE A 491 32.35 -4.88 -8.59
C ILE A 491 32.34 -3.57 -9.39
N GLU A 492 33.22 -3.49 -10.38
CA GLU A 492 33.40 -2.30 -11.21
C GLU A 492 32.10 -1.78 -11.86
N PRO A 493 31.24 -2.63 -12.49
CA PRO A 493 30.06 -2.16 -13.19
C PRO A 493 29.04 -1.41 -12.32
N ILE A 494 29.06 -1.62 -11.01
CA ILE A 494 28.14 -0.96 -10.06
C ILE A 494 28.87 0.03 -9.14
N ASP A 495 30.20 0.16 -9.28
CA ASP A 495 31.09 0.92 -8.37
C ASP A 495 30.76 0.63 -6.90
N GLY A 496 30.71 -0.68 -6.57
CA GLY A 496 30.25 -1.19 -5.28
C GLY A 496 31.02 -2.40 -4.80
N TYR A 497 30.57 -2.95 -3.68
CA TYR A 497 31.21 -4.12 -3.06
C TYR A 497 30.18 -5.22 -2.83
N ARG A 498 30.53 -6.43 -3.22
CA ARG A 498 29.81 -7.66 -2.88
C ARG A 498 30.40 -8.26 -1.62
N ILE A 499 29.55 -8.52 -0.66
CA ILE A 499 29.89 -9.39 0.46
C ILE A 499 29.31 -10.76 0.14
N GLN A 500 30.18 -11.74 -0.01
CA GLN A 500 29.81 -13.10 -0.28
C GLN A 500 30.20 -13.99 0.90
N PHE A 501 29.31 -14.89 1.32
CA PHE A 501 29.58 -15.87 2.36
C PHE A 501 28.77 -17.14 2.14
N ASP A 502 29.28 -18.27 2.62
CA ASP A 502 28.57 -19.53 2.64
C ASP A 502 28.02 -19.80 4.05
N TRP A 503 26.70 -19.99 4.14
CA TRP A 503 26.06 -20.44 5.36
C TRP A 503 26.05 -21.95 5.45
N TYR A 504 26.56 -22.48 6.57
CA TYR A 504 26.59 -23.91 6.87
C TYR A 504 25.61 -24.22 8.01
N PRO A 505 24.70 -25.21 7.87
CA PRO A 505 23.87 -25.65 8.97
C PRO A 505 24.68 -26.32 10.06
N THR A 506 24.33 -26.04 11.32
CA THR A 506 24.90 -26.73 12.51
C THR A 506 23.92 -27.71 13.14
N SER A 507 22.72 -27.86 12.56
CA SER A 507 21.68 -28.78 12.99
C SER A 507 20.78 -29.17 11.80
N ASP A 508 19.90 -30.14 12.04
CA ASP A 508 18.89 -30.59 11.06
C ASP A 508 17.62 -29.75 11.07
N SER A 509 17.57 -28.68 11.88
CA SER A 509 16.40 -27.78 11.93
C SER A 509 16.10 -27.16 10.55
N THR A 510 14.81 -27.01 10.28
CA THR A 510 14.25 -26.25 9.14
C THR A 510 13.66 -24.93 9.57
N ASP A 511 13.84 -24.55 10.84
CA ASP A 511 13.36 -23.26 11.34
C ASP A 511 14.02 -22.11 10.58
N PRO A 512 13.32 -20.99 10.42
CA PRO A 512 13.88 -19.81 9.79
C PRO A 512 15.18 -19.35 10.46
N VAL A 513 16.16 -18.98 9.67
CA VAL A 513 17.44 -18.41 10.12
C VAL A 513 17.39 -16.92 9.88
N ASP A 514 17.40 -16.14 10.97
CA ASP A 514 17.53 -14.70 10.89
C ASP A 514 19.00 -14.33 10.71
N MET A 515 19.25 -13.51 9.70
CA MET A 515 20.58 -13.04 9.31
C MET A 515 20.61 -11.52 9.38
N ARG A 516 21.66 -10.98 9.99
CA ARG A 516 21.92 -9.55 10.05
C ARG A 516 23.34 -9.27 9.57
N MET A 517 23.51 -8.29 8.69
CA MET A 517 24.82 -7.84 8.23
C MET A 517 24.84 -6.33 8.04
N TYR A 518 25.94 -5.71 8.37
CA TYR A 518 26.29 -4.34 7.99
C TYR A 518 27.80 -4.23 7.78
N LEU A 519 28.21 -3.19 7.07
CA LEU A 519 29.62 -2.90 6.85
C LEU A 519 30.11 -1.86 7.86
N ARG A 520 31.31 -2.08 8.39
CA ARG A 520 32.01 -1.09 9.21
C ARG A 520 33.41 -0.84 8.67
N CYS A 521 33.93 0.34 9.02
CA CYS A 521 35.33 0.71 8.77
C CYS A 521 35.85 1.43 10.00
N GLN A 522 36.99 0.97 10.53
CA GLN A 522 37.61 1.55 11.73
C GLN A 522 36.66 1.68 12.95
N GLY A 523 35.69 0.77 13.06
CA GLY A 523 34.70 0.74 14.15
C GLY A 523 33.35 1.38 13.84
N ASP A 524 33.29 2.28 12.87
CA ASP A 524 32.06 3.00 12.50
C ASP A 524 31.27 2.24 11.43
N ALA A 525 29.94 2.23 11.56
CA ALA A 525 29.04 1.68 10.54
C ALA A 525 29.09 2.57 9.27
N ILE A 526 29.30 1.95 8.11
CA ILE A 526 29.39 2.63 6.81
C ILE A 526 28.31 2.18 5.82
N SER A 527 27.38 1.33 6.24
CA SER A 527 26.26 0.87 5.42
C SER A 527 24.96 0.87 6.22
N GLU A 528 23.83 0.78 5.51
CA GLU A 528 22.58 0.32 6.11
C GLU A 528 22.72 -1.14 6.58
N THR A 529 21.83 -1.54 7.48
CA THR A 529 21.74 -2.93 7.96
C THR A 529 20.91 -3.76 6.99
N TRP A 530 21.51 -4.82 6.46
CA TRP A 530 20.80 -5.87 5.74
C TRP A 530 20.23 -6.86 6.75
N LEU A 531 18.92 -7.11 6.70
CA LEU A 531 18.23 -8.19 7.42
C LEU A 531 17.67 -9.18 6.41
N TYR A 532 17.81 -10.46 6.69
CA TYR A 532 17.28 -11.51 5.84
C TYR A 532 16.75 -12.66 6.70
N GLN A 533 15.70 -13.31 6.22
CA GLN A 533 15.18 -14.53 6.82
C GLN A 533 15.33 -15.66 5.81
N TYR A 534 16.19 -16.62 6.12
CA TYR A 534 16.46 -17.79 5.27
C TYR A 534 15.70 -19.01 5.77
N PHE A 535 15.14 -19.78 4.85
CA PHE A 535 14.39 -21.01 5.14
C PHE A 535 15.21 -22.23 4.68
N PRO A 536 15.95 -22.91 5.58
CA PRO A 536 16.74 -24.06 5.22
C PRO A 536 15.88 -25.21 4.71
N PRO A 537 16.29 -25.93 3.66
CA PRO A 537 15.60 -27.13 3.22
C PRO A 537 15.72 -28.25 4.26
N ALA A 538 14.84 -29.24 4.18
CA ALA A 538 14.92 -30.45 5.00
C ALA A 538 16.27 -31.18 4.76
N PRO A 539 16.82 -31.91 5.76
CA PRO A 539 18.15 -32.55 5.65
C PRO A 539 18.30 -33.46 4.44
N ASP A 540 17.26 -34.20 4.07
CA ASP A 540 17.23 -35.08 2.90
C ASP A 540 17.31 -34.32 1.57
N LYS A 541 17.02 -33.01 1.57
CA LYS A 541 17.14 -32.11 0.42
C LYS A 541 18.40 -31.25 0.44
N ARG A 542 19.24 -31.37 1.46
CA ARG A 542 20.54 -30.69 1.55
C ARG A 542 21.60 -31.44 0.76
N GLN A 543 21.33 -31.66 -0.52
CA GLN A 543 22.17 -32.37 -1.44
C GLN A 543 22.39 -31.56 -2.71
N TYR A 544 23.54 -31.71 -3.32
CA TYR A 544 23.81 -31.23 -4.66
C TYR A 544 23.30 -32.28 -5.63
N VAL A 545 22.30 -31.94 -6.45
CA VAL A 545 21.82 -32.83 -7.50
C VAL A 545 22.71 -32.64 -8.72
N ASP A 546 23.42 -33.67 -9.11
CA ASP A 546 24.13 -33.73 -10.38
C ASP A 546 23.33 -34.59 -11.35
N ASP A 547 22.56 -33.96 -12.22
CA ASP A 547 21.80 -34.65 -13.27
C ASP A 547 22.70 -35.18 -14.42
N ARG A 548 24.01 -34.92 -14.33
CA ARG A 548 24.99 -35.30 -15.33
C ARG A 548 25.65 -36.64 -15.03
N VAL A 549 25.14 -37.44 -14.10
CA VAL A 549 25.57 -38.82 -13.95
C VAL A 549 25.28 -39.54 -15.28
N MET A 550 26.22 -39.47 -16.16
CA MET A 550 26.17 -40.25 -17.39
C MET A 550 26.33 -41.71 -16.99
N SER A 551 25.21 -42.42 -17.10
CA SER A 551 25.16 -43.88 -16.96
C SER A 551 26.04 -44.57 -17.99
#